data_11f4f82ea93621d2ca54927a2083d1c5
#
_entry.id   11f4f82ea93621d2ca54927a2083d1c5
#
_cell.length_a   1.000
_cell.length_b   1.000
_cell.length_c   1.000
_cell.angle_alpha   90.00
_cell.angle_beta   90.00
_cell.angle_gamma   90.00
#
_symmetry.space_group_name_H-M   'P 1'
#
loop_
_entity.id
_entity.type
_entity.pdbx_description
1 polymer ?
#
loop_
_entity_poly.entity_id
_entity_poly.type
_entity_poly.pdbx_seq_one_letter_code
_entity_poly.pdbx_strand_id
1 'polypeptide(L)'
;MGGECTIDLYLPPSYNDSSLIPTDYPVVYLLDAQANFNYFTTLMEKLTQGVPNIPEMIVVGIESKDRDRDFARENDRFWQFVSEEVKPLVERKYRCKDFRIAVGHSLSGLSVVSALVKHTDLFNAYIAHDPSLWWGEGYGINLFEQNKGKDFQNRLLYITHTGYKIRHNGRSGHVATFDKLKEMLQANA
;
A
#
# COMPACT_ATOMS: atom_id res chain seq x y z
N MET A 1 -16.70 7.92 -3.65
CA MET A 1 -15.96 9.09 -4.19
C MET A 1 -16.85 9.76 -5.23
N GLY A 2 -16.99 11.08 -5.26
CA GLY A 2 -17.79 11.77 -6.26
C GLY A 2 -16.92 12.18 -7.46
N GLY A 3 -16.60 11.25 -8.36
CA GLY A 3 -15.82 11.53 -9.56
C GLY A 3 -15.21 10.27 -10.19
N GLU A 4 -14.74 10.39 -11.42
CA GLU A 4 -14.02 9.32 -12.11
C GLU A 4 -12.65 9.08 -11.44
N CYS A 5 -12.34 7.82 -11.18
CA CYS A 5 -11.03 7.33 -10.75
C CYS A 5 -10.45 6.48 -11.86
N THR A 6 -9.21 6.75 -12.26
CA THR A 6 -8.47 5.94 -13.22
C THR A 6 -7.86 4.75 -12.50
N ILE A 7 -8.05 3.57 -13.08
CA ILE A 7 -7.44 2.32 -12.61
C ILE A 7 -6.57 1.77 -13.74
N ASP A 8 -5.28 1.68 -13.50
CA ASP A 8 -4.33 1.03 -14.38
C ASP A 8 -4.20 -0.45 -14.02
N LEU A 9 -4.05 -1.30 -15.00
CA LEU A 9 -3.91 -2.74 -14.78
C LEU A 9 -2.68 -3.30 -15.50
N TYR A 10 -1.86 -4.04 -14.76
CA TYR A 10 -0.79 -4.86 -15.31
C TYR A 10 -1.09 -6.34 -15.04
N LEU A 11 -0.98 -7.13 -16.07
CA LEU A 11 -1.05 -8.58 -16.01
C LEU A 11 0.36 -9.15 -16.26
N PRO A 12 0.83 -10.10 -15.44
CA PRO A 12 2.17 -10.66 -15.62
C PRO A 12 2.29 -11.45 -16.94
N PRO A 13 3.51 -11.64 -17.46
CA PRO A 13 3.73 -12.30 -18.75
C PRO A 13 3.07 -13.67 -18.89
N SER A 14 3.10 -14.49 -17.83
CA SER A 14 2.49 -15.82 -17.84
C SER A 14 0.95 -15.81 -17.83
N TYR A 15 0.31 -14.66 -17.59
CA TYR A 15 -1.14 -14.58 -17.44
C TYR A 15 -1.90 -15.08 -18.69
N ASN A 16 -1.42 -14.73 -19.89
CA ASN A 16 -2.02 -15.10 -21.16
C ASN A 16 -1.20 -16.15 -21.94
N ASP A 17 -0.20 -16.76 -21.32
CA ASP A 17 0.61 -17.79 -21.96
C ASP A 17 -0.18 -19.10 -22.05
N SER A 18 -0.61 -19.46 -23.26
CA SER A 18 -1.38 -20.67 -23.54
C SER A 18 -0.58 -21.97 -23.39
N SER A 19 0.74 -21.90 -23.28
CA SER A 19 1.60 -23.05 -23.02
C SER A 19 1.63 -23.47 -21.55
N LEU A 20 1.13 -22.60 -20.65
CA LEU A 20 1.11 -22.81 -19.20
C LEU A 20 -0.29 -23.18 -18.71
N ILE A 21 -0.32 -23.91 -17.59
CA ILE A 21 -1.58 -24.16 -16.88
C ILE A 21 -2.07 -22.85 -16.27
N PRO A 22 -3.31 -22.43 -16.53
CA PRO A 22 -3.87 -21.22 -15.92
C PRO A 22 -3.77 -21.27 -14.39
N THR A 23 -3.21 -20.21 -13.80
CA THR A 23 -3.05 -20.07 -12.34
C THR A 23 -3.62 -18.73 -11.86
N ASP A 24 -3.87 -18.62 -10.56
CA ASP A 24 -4.26 -17.38 -9.92
C ASP A 24 -3.02 -16.63 -9.40
N TYR A 25 -3.09 -15.30 -9.37
CA TYR A 25 -1.99 -14.41 -9.03
C TYR A 25 -2.30 -13.58 -7.79
N PRO A 26 -1.33 -13.36 -6.88
CA PRO A 26 -1.44 -12.32 -5.87
C PRO A 26 -1.71 -10.96 -6.51
N VAL A 27 -2.39 -10.06 -5.81
CA VAL A 27 -2.78 -8.75 -6.34
C VAL A 27 -2.13 -7.63 -5.54
N VAL A 28 -1.41 -6.77 -6.22
CA VAL A 28 -0.84 -5.54 -5.66
C VAL A 28 -1.76 -4.36 -5.99
N TYR A 29 -2.18 -3.63 -4.98
CA TYR A 29 -2.88 -2.36 -5.09
C TYR A 29 -1.89 -1.24 -4.86
N LEU A 30 -1.47 -0.60 -5.95
CA LEU A 30 -0.45 0.46 -5.96
C LEU A 30 -1.13 1.83 -5.96
N LEU A 31 -0.88 2.60 -4.93
CA LEU A 31 -1.37 3.97 -4.82
C LEU A 31 -0.46 4.97 -5.56
N ASP A 32 -0.97 6.14 -5.90
CA ASP A 32 -0.29 7.15 -6.72
C ASP A 32 0.16 6.59 -8.09
N ALA A 33 -0.70 5.81 -8.73
CA ALA A 33 -0.37 5.11 -9.98
C ALA A 33 0.05 6.06 -11.09
N GLN A 34 -0.53 7.25 -11.17
CA GLN A 34 -0.17 8.30 -12.14
C GLN A 34 1.34 8.64 -12.16
N ALA A 35 2.03 8.41 -11.04
CA ALA A 35 3.47 8.69 -10.92
C ALA A 35 4.32 7.41 -10.90
N ASN A 36 3.77 6.30 -10.43
CA ASN A 36 4.57 5.13 -10.04
C ASN A 36 4.30 3.88 -10.87
N PHE A 37 3.20 3.80 -11.63
CA PHE A 37 2.75 2.55 -12.25
C PHE A 37 3.78 1.95 -13.20
N ASN A 38 4.27 2.71 -14.17
CA ASN A 38 5.24 2.22 -15.16
C ASN A 38 6.56 1.79 -14.51
N TYR A 39 7.04 2.57 -13.55
CA TYR A 39 8.25 2.23 -12.80
C TYR A 39 8.08 0.93 -12.03
N PHE A 40 6.97 0.81 -11.30
CA PHE A 40 6.67 -0.34 -10.45
C PHE A 40 6.51 -1.61 -11.29
N THR A 41 5.74 -1.57 -12.37
CA THR A 41 5.52 -2.75 -13.25
C THR A 41 6.80 -3.18 -13.96
N THR A 42 7.65 -2.23 -14.41
CA THR A 42 8.96 -2.56 -14.95
C THR A 42 9.85 -3.26 -13.93
N LEU A 43 9.82 -2.82 -12.65
CA LEU A 43 10.55 -3.48 -11.59
C LEU A 43 10.01 -4.90 -11.34
N MET A 44 8.68 -5.06 -11.30
CA MET A 44 8.05 -6.37 -11.15
C MET A 44 8.49 -7.34 -12.26
N GLU A 45 8.47 -6.92 -13.51
CA GLU A 45 8.95 -7.74 -14.63
C GLU A 45 10.40 -8.18 -14.46
N LYS A 46 11.28 -7.27 -14.08
CA LYS A 46 12.70 -7.59 -13.85
C LYS A 46 12.91 -8.58 -12.71
N LEU A 47 12.11 -8.49 -11.65
CA LEU A 47 12.24 -9.37 -10.49
C LEU A 47 11.65 -10.77 -10.71
N THR A 48 10.80 -10.93 -11.73
CA THR A 48 10.16 -12.21 -12.08
C THR A 48 10.84 -12.92 -13.25
N GLN A 49 11.73 -12.25 -14.00
CA GLN A 49 12.45 -12.83 -15.13
C GLN A 49 13.64 -13.69 -14.70
N GLY A 50 13.97 -14.70 -15.50
CA GLY A 50 15.12 -15.58 -15.30
C GLY A 50 14.97 -16.45 -14.04
N VAL A 51 15.83 -16.23 -13.05
CA VAL A 51 15.65 -16.82 -11.72
C VAL A 51 14.79 -15.87 -10.89
N PRO A 52 13.52 -16.20 -10.69
CA PRO A 52 12.57 -15.25 -10.09
C PRO A 52 12.89 -15.00 -8.61
N ASN A 53 12.97 -13.73 -8.23
CA ASN A 53 13.15 -13.31 -6.84
C ASN A 53 11.80 -13.16 -6.09
N ILE A 54 10.73 -12.91 -6.85
CA ILE A 54 9.37 -12.78 -6.35
C ILE A 54 8.40 -13.54 -7.28
N PRO A 55 7.22 -13.95 -6.81
CA PRO A 55 6.20 -14.49 -7.68
C PRO A 55 5.65 -13.41 -8.64
N GLU A 56 5.17 -13.83 -9.80
CA GLU A 56 4.40 -12.96 -10.67
C GLU A 56 3.09 -12.53 -10.00
N MET A 57 2.71 -11.26 -10.20
CA MET A 57 1.55 -10.64 -9.55
C MET A 57 0.77 -9.76 -10.53
N ILE A 58 -0.52 -9.65 -10.33
CA ILE A 58 -1.34 -8.61 -10.95
C ILE A 58 -1.07 -7.30 -10.22
N VAL A 59 -0.90 -6.18 -10.95
CA VAL A 59 -0.79 -4.85 -10.35
C VAL A 59 -2.00 -4.02 -10.74
N VAL A 60 -2.70 -3.51 -9.74
CA VAL A 60 -3.82 -2.59 -9.85
C VAL A 60 -3.35 -1.23 -9.38
N GLY A 61 -3.07 -0.35 -10.33
CA GLY A 61 -2.68 1.03 -10.05
C GLY A 61 -3.91 1.89 -9.82
N ILE A 62 -3.95 2.62 -8.71
CA ILE A 62 -5.05 3.52 -8.38
C ILE A 62 -4.51 4.95 -8.40
N GLU A 63 -5.02 5.76 -9.34
CA GLU A 63 -4.68 7.17 -9.43
C GLU A 63 -5.43 7.99 -8.38
N SER A 64 -4.81 9.04 -7.89
CA SER A 64 -5.47 10.07 -7.09
C SER A 64 -5.33 11.43 -7.75
N LYS A 65 -6.45 12.11 -7.93
CA LYS A 65 -6.52 13.51 -8.38
C LYS A 65 -6.44 14.50 -7.20
N ASP A 66 -6.64 14.02 -5.99
CA ASP A 66 -6.61 14.81 -4.76
C ASP A 66 -6.04 13.96 -3.63
N ARG A 67 -4.73 13.99 -3.50
CA ARG A 67 -3.99 13.16 -2.54
C ARG A 67 -4.31 13.50 -1.08
N ASP A 68 -4.62 14.75 -0.77
CA ASP A 68 -4.97 15.16 0.59
C ASP A 68 -6.30 14.56 1.01
N ARG A 69 -7.30 14.58 0.13
CA ARG A 69 -8.59 13.93 0.35
C ARG A 69 -8.47 12.42 0.44
N ASP A 70 -7.71 11.79 -0.50
CA ASP A 70 -7.72 10.34 -0.67
C ASP A 70 -6.77 9.62 0.29
N PHE A 71 -5.67 10.26 0.70
CA PHE A 71 -4.60 9.60 1.45
C PHE A 71 -4.33 10.18 2.84
N ALA A 72 -4.94 11.33 3.18
CA ALA A 72 -4.74 11.98 4.46
C ALA A 72 -5.70 11.44 5.56
N ARG A 73 -6.03 12.27 6.55
CA ARG A 73 -6.75 11.88 7.76
C ARG A 73 -8.12 11.24 7.51
N GLU A 74 -8.85 11.71 6.50
CA GLU A 74 -10.22 11.29 6.19
C GLU A 74 -10.28 10.26 5.04
N ASN A 75 -9.29 9.39 4.94
CA ASN A 75 -9.14 8.43 3.86
C ASN A 75 -10.08 7.21 3.93
N ASP A 76 -11.00 7.16 4.87
CA ASP A 76 -11.94 6.01 5.00
C ASP A 76 -12.82 5.84 3.76
N ARG A 77 -13.24 6.93 3.12
CA ARG A 77 -14.00 6.87 1.86
C ARG A 77 -13.21 6.30 0.70
N PHE A 78 -11.91 6.59 0.65
CA PHE A 78 -11.02 6.01 -0.34
C PHE A 78 -10.90 4.49 -0.15
N TRP A 79 -10.68 4.05 1.08
CA TRP A 79 -10.58 2.62 1.35
C TRP A 79 -11.92 1.88 1.22
N GLN A 80 -13.03 2.53 1.50
CA GLN A 80 -14.36 2.01 1.19
C GLN A 80 -14.53 1.82 -0.32
N PHE A 81 -14.18 2.80 -1.14
CA PHE A 81 -14.18 2.67 -2.60
C PHE A 81 -13.28 1.50 -3.08
N VAL A 82 -12.08 1.38 -2.53
CA VAL A 82 -11.19 0.25 -2.87
C VAL A 82 -11.84 -1.09 -2.51
N SER A 83 -12.46 -1.21 -1.34
CA SER A 83 -13.05 -2.46 -0.86
C SER A 83 -14.35 -2.84 -1.56
N GLU A 84 -15.20 -1.87 -1.88
CA GLU A 84 -16.55 -2.11 -2.39
C GLU A 84 -16.64 -2.08 -3.92
N GLU A 85 -15.75 -1.33 -4.57
CA GLU A 85 -15.80 -1.15 -6.03
C GLU A 85 -14.58 -1.74 -6.73
N VAL A 86 -13.35 -1.28 -6.40
CA VAL A 86 -12.13 -1.66 -7.14
C VAL A 86 -11.81 -3.15 -6.97
N LYS A 87 -11.74 -3.62 -5.73
CA LYS A 87 -11.42 -5.00 -5.41
C LYS A 87 -12.41 -5.98 -6.04
N PRO A 88 -13.75 -5.84 -5.88
CA PRO A 88 -14.70 -6.75 -6.50
C PRO A 88 -14.67 -6.69 -8.03
N LEU A 89 -14.39 -5.52 -8.62
CA LEU A 89 -14.24 -5.40 -10.07
C LEU A 89 -13.07 -6.24 -10.60
N VAL A 90 -11.92 -6.16 -9.93
CA VAL A 90 -10.71 -6.89 -10.30
C VAL A 90 -10.91 -8.39 -10.10
N GLU A 91 -11.39 -8.81 -8.93
CA GLU A 91 -11.56 -10.23 -8.58
C GLU A 91 -12.60 -10.96 -9.45
N ARG A 92 -13.60 -10.24 -9.99
CA ARG A 92 -14.55 -10.83 -10.96
C ARG A 92 -13.99 -11.01 -12.35
N LYS A 93 -13.01 -10.19 -12.75
CA LYS A 93 -12.50 -10.14 -14.13
C LYS A 93 -11.20 -10.92 -14.32
N TYR A 94 -10.43 -11.10 -13.26
CA TYR A 94 -9.07 -11.62 -13.34
C TYR A 94 -8.86 -12.79 -12.38
N ARG A 95 -7.90 -13.64 -12.70
CA ARG A 95 -7.51 -14.78 -11.86
C ARG A 95 -6.68 -14.30 -10.67
N CYS A 96 -7.36 -14.05 -9.57
CA CYS A 96 -6.79 -13.48 -8.35
C CYS A 96 -6.70 -14.51 -7.23
N LYS A 97 -5.52 -14.63 -6.60
CA LYS A 97 -5.38 -15.30 -5.30
C LYS A 97 -5.98 -14.45 -4.18
N ASP A 98 -6.37 -15.11 -3.10
CA ASP A 98 -6.74 -14.43 -1.86
C ASP A 98 -5.51 -13.94 -1.08
N PHE A 99 -4.60 -13.28 -1.79
CA PHE A 99 -3.43 -12.62 -1.23
C PHE A 99 -3.27 -11.24 -1.86
N ARG A 100 -3.51 -10.22 -1.07
CA ARG A 100 -3.57 -8.82 -1.48
C ARG A 100 -2.51 -8.00 -0.77
N ILE A 101 -1.87 -7.11 -1.50
CA ILE A 101 -0.78 -6.24 -1.03
C ILE A 101 -1.17 -4.79 -1.33
N ALA A 102 -1.16 -3.93 -0.32
CA ALA A 102 -1.25 -2.48 -0.51
C ALA A 102 0.15 -1.86 -0.55
N VAL A 103 0.42 -1.00 -1.51
CA VAL A 103 1.72 -0.31 -1.68
C VAL A 103 1.51 1.19 -1.82
N GLY A 104 2.25 1.97 -1.04
CA GLY A 104 2.22 3.43 -1.12
C GLY A 104 3.53 4.09 -0.66
N HIS A 105 3.76 5.32 -1.13
CA HIS A 105 4.93 6.12 -0.81
C HIS A 105 4.52 7.49 -0.25
N SER A 106 5.26 8.00 0.74
CA SER A 106 5.01 9.32 1.34
C SER A 106 3.58 9.43 1.89
N LEU A 107 2.72 10.31 1.37
CA LEU A 107 1.34 10.47 1.83
C LEU A 107 0.49 9.22 1.55
N SER A 108 0.65 8.59 0.38
CA SER A 108 -0.01 7.30 0.12
C SER A 108 0.56 6.16 0.98
N GLY A 109 1.83 6.25 1.40
CA GLY A 109 2.40 5.37 2.42
C GLY A 109 1.71 5.55 3.79
N LEU A 110 1.41 6.79 4.19
CA LEU A 110 0.60 7.06 5.38
C LEU A 110 -0.80 6.45 5.26
N SER A 111 -1.42 6.54 4.08
CA SER A 111 -2.72 5.91 3.81
C SER A 111 -2.66 4.39 3.97
N VAL A 112 -1.60 3.73 3.48
CA VAL A 112 -1.37 2.28 3.67
C VAL A 112 -1.26 1.92 5.15
N VAL A 113 -0.51 2.71 5.93
CA VAL A 113 -0.42 2.54 7.39
C VAL A 113 -1.79 2.72 8.06
N SER A 114 -2.56 3.73 7.63
CA SER A 114 -3.92 3.94 8.12
C SER A 114 -4.84 2.75 7.81
N ALA A 115 -4.72 2.17 6.60
CA ALA A 115 -5.48 0.98 6.23
C ALA A 115 -5.16 -0.23 7.11
N LEU A 116 -3.89 -0.45 7.44
CA LEU A 116 -3.52 -1.52 8.39
C LEU A 116 -4.27 -1.36 9.71
N VAL A 117 -4.36 -0.13 10.23
CA VAL A 117 -4.98 0.10 11.54
C VAL A 117 -6.50 0.11 11.47
N LYS A 118 -7.11 0.75 10.46
CA LYS A 118 -8.56 0.94 10.36
C LYS A 118 -9.27 -0.19 9.61
N HIS A 119 -8.63 -0.76 8.62
CA HIS A 119 -9.18 -1.75 7.67
C HIS A 119 -8.29 -2.99 7.58
N THR A 120 -7.92 -3.55 8.73
CA THR A 120 -6.90 -4.61 8.91
C THR A 120 -7.12 -5.83 8.01
N ASP A 121 -8.36 -6.16 7.68
CA ASP A 121 -8.69 -7.35 6.89
C ASP A 121 -8.72 -7.10 5.37
N LEU A 122 -8.49 -5.85 4.94
CA LEU A 122 -8.57 -5.51 3.52
C LEU A 122 -7.40 -6.11 2.72
N PHE A 123 -6.21 -6.19 3.35
CA PHE A 123 -4.99 -6.73 2.73
C PHE A 123 -4.28 -7.72 3.65
N ASN A 124 -3.46 -8.59 3.05
CA ASN A 124 -2.57 -9.51 3.75
C ASN A 124 -1.22 -8.86 4.06
N ALA A 125 -0.77 -7.97 3.18
CA ALA A 125 0.49 -7.24 3.32
C ALA A 125 0.32 -5.74 3.04
N TYR A 126 1.05 -4.94 3.80
CA TYR A 126 1.05 -3.49 3.77
C TYR A 126 2.49 -3.01 3.58
N ILE A 127 2.79 -2.39 2.44
CA ILE A 127 4.12 -1.89 2.09
C ILE A 127 4.06 -0.36 2.06
N ALA A 128 4.67 0.28 3.05
CA ALA A 128 4.70 1.72 3.20
C ALA A 128 6.13 2.24 3.03
N HIS A 129 6.44 2.81 1.88
CA HIS A 129 7.73 3.43 1.63
C HIS A 129 7.73 4.87 2.14
N ASP A 130 8.66 5.16 3.05
CA ASP A 130 8.86 6.49 3.63
C ASP A 130 7.56 7.23 3.98
N PRO A 131 6.61 6.57 4.70
CA PRO A 131 5.31 7.13 4.95
C PRO A 131 5.39 8.44 5.73
N SER A 132 4.55 9.41 5.37
CA SER A 132 4.49 10.72 6.01
C SER A 132 3.86 10.67 7.41
N LEU A 133 4.42 9.87 8.33
CA LEU A 133 3.88 9.67 9.69
C LEU A 133 3.78 10.95 10.51
N TRP A 134 4.59 11.95 10.18
CA TRP A 134 4.63 13.27 10.78
C TRP A 134 3.48 14.19 10.31
N TRP A 135 2.82 13.85 9.20
CA TRP A 135 1.75 14.66 8.64
C TRP A 135 0.60 14.85 9.65
N GLY A 136 -0.05 16.01 9.60
CA GLY A 136 -1.18 16.31 10.49
C GLY A 136 -0.85 16.15 11.98
N GLU A 137 0.30 16.69 12.41
CA GLU A 137 0.77 16.64 13.81
C GLU A 137 1.02 15.21 14.32
N GLY A 138 1.55 14.35 13.46
CA GLY A 138 1.86 12.97 13.81
C GLY A 138 0.66 12.04 13.75
N TYR A 139 -0.27 12.31 12.85
CA TYR A 139 -1.50 11.52 12.68
C TYR A 139 -1.22 10.01 12.62
N GLY A 140 -0.21 9.56 11.86
CA GLY A 140 0.12 8.14 11.73
C GLY A 140 0.49 7.48 13.07
N ILE A 141 1.25 8.18 13.91
CA ILE A 141 1.62 7.69 15.25
C ILE A 141 0.43 7.70 16.18
N ASN A 142 -0.34 8.79 16.19
CA ASN A 142 -1.52 8.91 17.04
C ASN A 142 -2.54 7.81 16.73
N LEU A 143 -2.63 7.40 15.46
CA LEU A 143 -3.50 6.31 15.05
C LEU A 143 -3.12 4.97 15.71
N PHE A 144 -1.83 4.63 15.76
CA PHE A 144 -1.36 3.45 16.48
C PHE A 144 -1.58 3.56 17.99
N GLU A 145 -1.30 4.73 18.57
CA GLU A 145 -1.51 4.95 20.02
C GLU A 145 -2.98 4.75 20.44
N GLN A 146 -3.91 5.24 19.64
CA GLN A 146 -5.35 5.10 19.88
C GLN A 146 -5.85 3.66 19.69
N ASN A 147 -5.09 2.82 18.99
CA ASN A 147 -5.42 1.43 18.71
C ASN A 147 -4.45 0.45 19.38
N LYS A 148 -3.87 0.82 20.52
CA LYS A 148 -3.04 -0.07 21.34
C LYS A 148 -3.80 -1.36 21.68
N GLY A 149 -3.14 -2.50 21.48
CA GLY A 149 -3.73 -3.82 21.73
C GLY A 149 -4.60 -4.36 20.59
N LYS A 150 -4.71 -3.65 19.47
CA LYS A 150 -5.31 -4.21 18.26
C LYS A 150 -4.45 -5.36 17.75
N ASP A 151 -5.10 -6.48 17.48
CA ASP A 151 -4.45 -7.65 16.91
C ASP A 151 -4.21 -7.46 15.41
N PHE A 152 -2.95 -7.54 15.00
CA PHE A 152 -2.51 -7.52 13.61
C PHE A 152 -2.00 -8.88 13.14
N GLN A 153 -2.33 -9.98 13.85
CA GLN A 153 -1.88 -11.33 13.49
C GLN A 153 -2.24 -11.66 12.04
N ASN A 154 -1.33 -12.38 11.42
CA ASN A 154 -1.42 -12.75 10.01
C ASN A 154 -1.40 -11.56 9.02
N ARG A 155 -0.92 -10.40 9.45
CA ARG A 155 -0.66 -9.25 8.57
C ARG A 155 0.83 -8.95 8.53
N LEU A 156 1.33 -8.67 7.33
CA LEU A 156 2.70 -8.24 7.12
C LEU A 156 2.72 -6.73 6.97
N LEU A 157 3.54 -6.04 7.77
CA LEU A 157 3.89 -4.64 7.54
C LEU A 157 5.36 -4.53 7.16
N TYR A 158 5.64 -4.07 5.95
CA TYR A 158 6.97 -3.65 5.53
C TYR A 158 7.02 -2.14 5.43
N ILE A 159 7.90 -1.53 6.20
CA ILE A 159 8.02 -0.08 6.26
C ILE A 159 9.47 0.33 6.10
N THR A 160 9.72 1.35 5.27
CA THR A 160 11.05 1.93 5.09
C THR A 160 11.01 3.41 5.39
N HIS A 161 12.17 4.00 5.69
CA HIS A 161 12.33 5.43 5.75
C HIS A 161 13.70 5.83 5.19
N THR A 162 13.79 7.03 4.63
CA THR A 162 14.99 7.52 3.95
C THR A 162 16.13 7.86 4.91
N GLY A 163 15.89 7.97 6.21
CA GLY A 163 16.87 8.48 7.18
C GLY A 163 17.27 9.94 6.93
N TYR A 164 16.65 10.60 5.97
CA TYR A 164 16.92 11.97 5.60
C TYR A 164 16.48 12.93 6.70
N LYS A 165 17.43 13.61 7.31
CA LYS A 165 17.14 14.68 8.27
C LYS A 165 16.67 15.90 7.49
N ILE A 166 15.36 16.03 7.28
CA ILE A 166 14.78 17.23 6.66
C ILE A 166 15.08 18.42 7.56
N ARG A 167 16.09 19.22 7.17
CA ARG A 167 16.36 20.52 7.78
C ARG A 167 15.44 21.57 7.18
N HIS A 168 14.13 21.45 7.41
CA HIS A 168 13.21 22.52 7.05
C HIS A 168 12.28 22.82 8.23
N ASN A 169 12.39 24.03 8.76
CA ASN A 169 11.49 24.65 9.74
C ASN A 169 11.28 23.84 11.05
N GLY A 170 12.39 23.35 11.65
CA GLY A 170 12.31 22.70 12.97
C GLY A 170 11.60 21.34 13.00
N ARG A 171 11.30 20.75 11.87
CA ARG A 171 10.70 19.42 11.77
C ARG A 171 11.76 18.32 11.89
N SER A 172 12.30 18.13 13.09
CA SER A 172 13.02 16.91 13.48
C SER A 172 12.08 15.69 13.61
N GLY A 173 10.81 15.86 13.25
CA GLY A 173 9.75 14.91 13.54
C GLY A 173 9.77 13.63 12.71
N HIS A 174 10.41 13.60 11.53
CA HIS A 174 10.30 12.42 10.65
C HIS A 174 11.02 11.20 11.25
N VAL A 175 12.28 11.33 11.60
CA VAL A 175 13.04 10.22 12.22
C VAL A 175 12.44 9.83 13.56
N ALA A 176 12.11 10.82 14.40
CA ALA A 176 11.52 10.57 15.72
C ALA A 176 10.17 9.83 15.64
N THR A 177 9.36 10.08 14.61
CA THR A 177 8.10 9.35 14.41
C THR A 177 8.34 7.89 14.03
N PHE A 178 9.39 7.59 13.26
CA PHE A 178 9.76 6.19 12.94
C PHE A 178 10.30 5.45 14.15
N ASP A 179 11.18 6.08 14.93
CA ASP A 179 11.71 5.47 16.16
C ASP A 179 10.56 5.13 17.12
N LYS A 180 9.63 6.07 17.32
CA LYS A 180 8.45 5.85 18.15
C LYS A 180 7.55 4.71 17.61
N LEU A 181 7.31 4.66 16.30
CA LEU A 181 6.56 3.56 15.70
C LEU A 181 7.24 2.21 15.93
N LYS A 182 8.55 2.15 15.74
CA LYS A 182 9.34 0.94 15.98
C LYS A 182 9.21 0.44 17.43
N GLU A 183 9.33 1.34 18.40
CA GLU A 183 9.12 1.00 19.82
C GLU A 183 7.72 0.46 20.07
N MET A 184 6.69 1.07 19.49
CA MET A 184 5.30 0.64 19.64
C MET A 184 5.04 -0.74 19.03
N LEU A 185 5.60 -1.03 17.85
CA LEU A 185 5.45 -2.34 17.19
C LEU A 185 6.20 -3.43 17.96
N GLN A 186 7.38 -3.13 18.51
CA GLN A 186 8.14 -4.08 19.32
C GLN A 186 7.48 -4.39 20.67
N ALA A 187 6.76 -3.45 21.25
CA ALA A 187 6.03 -3.66 22.51
C ALA A 187 4.75 -4.52 22.34
N ASN A 188 4.28 -4.72 21.11
CA ASN A 188 3.08 -5.52 20.78
C ASN A 188 3.42 -6.84 20.07
N ALA A 189 4.70 -7.18 19.92
CA ALA A 189 5.18 -8.43 19.34
C ALA A 189 5.45 -9.48 20.44
#